data_1f4b999ddcdf42610cd6ebc9118438c5
#
_entry.id   1f4b999ddcdf42610cd6ebc9118438c5
#
_cell.length_a   1.000
_cell.length_b   1.000
_cell.length_c   1.000
_cell.angle_alpha   90.00
_cell.angle_beta   90.00
_cell.angle_gamma   90.00
#
_symmetry.space_group_name_H-M   'P 1'
#
loop_
_entity.id
_entity.type
_entity.pdbx_description
1 polymer ?
#
loop_
_entity_poly.entity_id
_entity_poly.type
_entity_poly.pdbx_seq_one_letter_code
_entity_poly.pdbx_strand_id
1 'polypeptide(L)'
;GYPEFAVPAEIAKGIAAVGFDACSTASNHSFDRGLPGVRATLDALDAAHVKHSGTARTKEEADTPVIVSHGLKLGLVSGAYGLNGSTPPKGKSWAWSDIEADHLIKRAEAAKKAGADIVIVAAHSGLEYHHEPTEEQIRLAQRLTASPAVDMVYCHHSHVVEPWTRMNGKIVMYGLGNLVAQQSSNMPGTDEGVVGRVTFTVRSGKVSTTKAEYIPILIGSKNDGPIRIHAVDTELKSGMGNQARLKSAQQDISRTVTSLGVDGVTEA
;
A
#
# COMPACT_ATOMS: atom_id res chain seq x y z
N GLY A 1 14.91 -8.48 13.42
CA GLY A 1 13.68 -8.46 14.22
C GLY A 1 13.51 -7.12 14.93
N TYR A 2 12.36 -6.96 15.57
CA TYR A 2 12.02 -5.72 16.27
C TYR A 2 13.16 -5.24 17.19
N PRO A 3 13.46 -3.93 17.28
CA PRO A 3 12.76 -2.83 16.58
C PRO A 3 13.26 -2.52 15.16
N GLU A 4 14.31 -3.15 14.70
CA GLU A 4 14.89 -2.97 13.37
C GLU A 4 14.76 -4.24 12.55
N PHE A 5 14.22 -4.12 11.35
CA PHE A 5 13.94 -5.26 10.48
C PHE A 5 15.00 -5.42 9.38
N ALA A 6 15.27 -6.67 9.08
CA ALA A 6 15.97 -7.09 7.88
C ALA A 6 15.43 -8.47 7.49
N VAL A 7 15.14 -8.63 6.23
CA VAL A 7 14.65 -9.89 5.64
C VAL A 7 15.61 -10.37 4.57
N PRO A 8 15.65 -11.67 4.28
CA PRO A 8 16.45 -12.20 3.16
C PRO A 8 16.03 -11.59 1.82
N ALA A 9 16.98 -11.32 0.93
CA ALA A 9 16.73 -10.71 -0.37
C ALA A 9 15.83 -11.59 -1.29
N GLU A 10 15.74 -12.88 -1.00
CA GLU A 10 14.88 -13.84 -1.68
C GLU A 10 13.40 -13.47 -1.64
N ILE A 11 12.96 -12.62 -0.68
CA ILE A 11 11.59 -12.13 -0.62
C ILE A 11 11.20 -11.38 -1.91
N ALA A 12 12.15 -10.68 -2.54
CA ALA A 12 11.89 -9.97 -3.79
C ALA A 12 11.52 -10.93 -4.93
N LYS A 13 12.15 -12.12 -4.97
CA LYS A 13 11.79 -13.18 -5.93
C LYS A 13 10.39 -13.73 -5.64
N GLY A 14 10.04 -13.88 -4.37
CA GLY A 14 8.69 -14.30 -3.96
C GLY A 14 7.63 -13.28 -4.38
N ILE A 15 7.89 -11.98 -4.19
CA ILE A 15 7.02 -10.88 -4.63
C ILE A 15 6.80 -10.94 -6.14
N ALA A 16 7.88 -11.07 -6.94
CA ALA A 16 7.79 -11.19 -8.39
C ALA A 16 7.02 -12.45 -8.82
N ALA A 17 7.27 -13.60 -8.15
CA ALA A 17 6.65 -14.88 -8.49
C ALA A 17 5.13 -14.91 -8.32
N VAL A 18 4.59 -14.08 -7.41
CA VAL A 18 3.13 -13.93 -7.24
C VAL A 18 2.54 -12.82 -8.12
N GLY A 19 3.35 -12.16 -8.95
CA GLY A 19 2.90 -11.24 -9.98
C GLY A 19 2.83 -9.76 -9.57
N PHE A 20 3.54 -9.33 -8.54
CA PHE A 20 3.65 -7.91 -8.23
C PHE A 20 4.58 -7.19 -9.22
N ASP A 21 4.09 -6.13 -9.84
CA ASP A 21 4.85 -5.28 -10.77
C ASP A 21 5.62 -4.18 -10.08
N ALA A 22 5.12 -3.69 -8.94
CA ALA A 22 5.71 -2.60 -8.20
C ALA A 22 5.43 -2.69 -6.69
N CYS A 23 6.35 -2.12 -5.90
CA CYS A 23 6.23 -2.00 -4.44
C CYS A 23 6.43 -0.55 -3.99
N SER A 24 5.67 -0.14 -2.96
CA SER A 24 6.03 0.98 -2.11
C SER A 24 7.21 0.56 -1.24
N THR A 25 8.25 1.41 -1.15
CA THR A 25 9.38 1.24 -0.24
C THR A 25 9.44 2.34 0.83
N ALA A 26 8.47 3.26 0.82
CA ALA A 26 8.32 4.26 1.88
C ALA A 26 7.60 3.65 3.07
N SER A 27 8.30 3.53 4.19
CA SER A 27 7.75 3.13 5.48
C SER A 27 8.59 3.69 6.62
N ASN A 28 8.07 3.63 7.85
CA ASN A 28 8.82 3.98 9.06
C ASN A 28 10.06 3.09 9.26
N HIS A 29 10.12 1.91 8.62
CA HIS A 29 11.23 0.97 8.65
C HIS A 29 12.18 1.05 7.44
N SER A 30 12.00 2.05 6.56
CA SER A 30 12.83 2.19 5.34
C SER A 30 14.32 2.36 5.63
N PHE A 31 14.69 2.89 6.80
CA PHE A 31 16.05 3.19 7.19
C PHE A 31 16.57 2.37 8.39
N ASP A 32 15.94 1.28 8.73
CA ASP A 32 16.39 0.38 9.83
C ASP A 32 17.84 -0.09 9.67
N ARG A 33 18.32 -0.19 8.44
CA ARG A 33 19.71 -0.53 8.09
C ARG A 33 20.41 0.60 7.36
N GLY A 34 19.90 1.83 7.52
CA GLY A 34 20.46 3.01 6.88
C GLY A 34 20.48 2.93 5.36
N LEU A 35 21.29 3.79 4.73
CA LEU A 35 21.43 3.80 3.27
C LEU A 35 21.93 2.48 2.64
N PRO A 36 22.82 1.70 3.29
CA PRO A 36 23.14 0.37 2.79
C PRO A 36 21.93 -0.57 2.72
N GLY A 37 21.03 -0.52 3.70
CA GLY A 37 19.78 -1.28 3.68
C GLY A 37 18.84 -0.86 2.56
N VAL A 38 18.69 0.46 2.34
CA VAL A 38 17.95 1.00 1.18
C VAL A 38 18.52 0.44 -0.12
N ARG A 39 19.84 0.52 -0.32
CA ARG A 39 20.51 -0.02 -1.53
C ARG A 39 20.21 -1.51 -1.72
N ALA A 40 20.44 -2.32 -0.70
CA ALA A 40 20.24 -3.76 -0.77
C ALA A 40 18.77 -4.13 -1.12
N THR A 41 17.80 -3.40 -0.55
CA THR A 41 16.38 -3.59 -0.85
C THR A 41 16.07 -3.28 -2.31
N LEU A 42 16.52 -2.12 -2.81
CA LEU A 42 16.24 -1.70 -4.18
C LEU A 42 16.98 -2.56 -5.20
N ASP A 43 18.22 -2.97 -4.92
CA ASP A 43 18.98 -3.89 -5.78
C ASP A 43 18.30 -5.26 -5.88
N ALA A 44 17.72 -5.76 -4.78
CA ALA A 44 16.98 -7.03 -4.78
C ALA A 44 15.67 -6.94 -5.58
N LEU A 45 14.92 -5.83 -5.46
CA LEU A 45 13.71 -5.58 -6.24
C LEU A 45 14.02 -5.44 -7.73
N ASP A 46 15.07 -4.70 -8.09
CA ASP A 46 15.52 -4.57 -9.48
C ASP A 46 15.92 -5.91 -10.09
N ALA A 47 16.69 -6.72 -9.35
CA ALA A 47 17.07 -8.06 -9.78
C ALA A 47 15.87 -9.02 -9.98
N ALA A 48 14.76 -8.75 -9.31
CA ALA A 48 13.49 -9.44 -9.45
C ALA A 48 12.53 -8.76 -10.46
N HIS A 49 12.96 -7.70 -11.13
CA HIS A 49 12.16 -6.88 -12.06
C HIS A 49 10.91 -6.25 -11.45
N VAL A 50 10.90 -6.00 -10.13
CA VAL A 50 9.83 -5.31 -9.42
C VAL A 50 10.18 -3.82 -9.32
N LYS A 51 9.34 -2.96 -9.86
CA LYS A 51 9.50 -1.49 -9.73
C LYS A 51 9.30 -1.07 -8.28
N HIS A 52 9.87 0.06 -7.89
CA HIS A 52 9.78 0.53 -6.50
C HIS A 52 9.68 2.05 -6.42
N SER A 53 8.95 2.55 -5.43
CA SER A 53 8.79 3.99 -5.17
C SER A 53 8.82 4.26 -3.68
N GLY A 54 9.51 5.33 -3.26
CA GLY A 54 9.53 5.79 -1.86
C GLY A 54 10.92 5.95 -1.25
N THR A 55 11.87 5.12 -1.64
CA THR A 55 13.30 5.29 -1.32
C THR A 55 14.14 5.31 -2.59
N ALA A 56 15.36 5.83 -2.50
CA ALA A 56 16.26 5.97 -3.65
C ALA A 56 17.73 5.80 -3.27
N ARG A 57 18.54 5.34 -4.22
CA ARG A 57 20.00 5.16 -4.08
C ARG A 57 20.78 6.41 -4.50
N THR A 58 20.18 7.25 -5.34
CA THR A 58 20.73 8.52 -5.84
C THR A 58 19.62 9.58 -5.95
N LYS A 59 20.03 10.82 -6.09
CA LYS A 59 19.09 11.94 -6.30
C LYS A 59 18.34 11.80 -7.62
N GLU A 60 19.03 11.39 -8.67
CA GLU A 60 18.46 11.17 -10.00
C GLU A 60 17.37 10.08 -9.96
N GLU A 61 17.61 8.99 -9.22
CA GLU A 61 16.62 7.95 -9.02
C GLU A 61 15.40 8.48 -8.25
N ALA A 62 15.61 9.28 -7.19
CA ALA A 62 14.52 9.90 -6.44
C ALA A 62 13.65 10.82 -7.30
N ASP A 63 14.25 11.55 -8.25
CA ASP A 63 13.55 12.47 -9.14
C ASP A 63 12.91 11.74 -10.34
N THR A 64 13.24 10.46 -10.59
CA THR A 64 12.71 9.69 -11.72
C THR A 64 11.33 9.10 -11.40
N PRO A 65 10.29 9.40 -12.20
CA PRO A 65 8.98 8.82 -12.02
C PRO A 65 8.96 7.31 -12.22
N VAL A 66 8.28 6.60 -11.32
CA VAL A 66 8.09 5.14 -11.41
C VAL A 66 6.82 4.86 -12.21
N ILE A 67 6.97 4.18 -13.35
CA ILE A 67 5.87 3.85 -14.25
C ILE A 67 5.88 2.35 -14.56
N VAL A 68 4.72 1.71 -14.36
CA VAL A 68 4.42 0.34 -14.77
C VAL A 68 3.52 0.39 -16.00
N SER A 69 3.76 -0.47 -16.98
CA SER A 69 2.99 -0.48 -18.22
C SER A 69 2.42 -1.86 -18.53
N HIS A 70 1.07 -1.94 -18.60
CA HIS A 70 0.29 -3.09 -19.06
C HIS A 70 -0.87 -2.59 -19.93
N GLY A 71 -0.55 -2.03 -21.09
CA GLY A 71 -1.51 -1.34 -21.93
C GLY A 71 -1.72 0.11 -21.52
N LEU A 72 -2.14 0.38 -20.27
CA LEU A 72 -2.08 1.70 -19.63
C LEU A 72 -0.77 1.88 -18.85
N LYS A 73 -0.35 3.11 -18.71
CA LYS A 73 0.83 3.50 -17.91
C LYS A 73 0.38 3.96 -16.54
N LEU A 74 0.80 3.23 -15.52
CA LEU A 74 0.45 3.48 -14.12
C LEU A 74 1.65 4.06 -13.39
N GLY A 75 1.54 5.28 -12.90
CA GLY A 75 2.53 5.93 -12.05
C GLY A 75 2.32 5.54 -10.59
N LEU A 76 3.39 5.14 -9.90
CA LEU A 76 3.39 4.90 -8.45
C LEU A 76 4.20 5.99 -7.75
N VAL A 77 3.56 6.67 -6.81
CA VAL A 77 4.19 7.65 -5.91
C VAL A 77 4.02 7.17 -4.49
N SER A 78 5.07 7.21 -3.68
CA SER A 78 5.00 6.74 -2.31
C SER A 78 5.73 7.67 -1.35
N GLY A 79 5.22 7.81 -0.12
CA GLY A 79 5.82 8.57 0.97
C GLY A 79 5.42 8.06 2.33
N ALA A 80 6.21 8.37 3.37
CA ALA A 80 5.98 7.94 4.74
C ALA A 80 6.07 9.10 5.73
N TYR A 81 5.41 8.94 6.88
CA TYR A 81 5.33 9.97 7.93
C TYR A 81 6.65 10.14 8.71
N GLY A 82 7.51 9.15 8.69
CA GLY A 82 8.75 9.18 9.48
C GLY A 82 9.60 7.93 9.30
N LEU A 83 10.69 7.84 10.05
CA LEU A 83 11.72 6.81 9.98
C LEU A 83 12.10 6.25 11.37
N ASN A 84 11.14 6.20 12.32
CA ASN A 84 11.36 5.70 13.69
C ASN A 84 12.61 6.28 14.37
N GLY A 85 12.81 7.61 14.23
CA GLY A 85 13.97 8.30 14.79
C GLY A 85 15.25 8.23 13.94
N SER A 86 15.27 7.41 12.89
CA SER A 86 16.36 7.43 11.92
C SER A 86 16.29 8.68 11.03
N THR A 87 17.42 9.07 10.47
CA THR A 87 17.50 10.21 9.53
C THR A 87 18.41 9.87 8.35
N PRO A 88 18.07 10.32 7.13
CA PRO A 88 18.99 10.21 6.02
C PRO A 88 20.30 10.96 6.30
N PRO A 89 21.46 10.49 5.81
CA PRO A 89 22.72 11.21 5.96
C PRO A 89 22.65 12.64 5.41
N LYS A 90 23.44 13.54 5.99
CA LYS A 90 23.49 14.95 5.56
C LYS A 90 23.64 15.07 4.05
N GLY A 91 22.80 15.88 3.41
CA GLY A 91 22.77 16.10 1.96
C GLY A 91 22.13 14.95 1.15
N LYS A 92 21.53 13.94 1.80
CA LYS A 92 20.87 12.80 1.16
C LYS A 92 19.40 12.66 1.56
N SER A 93 18.72 13.77 1.82
CA SER A 93 17.26 13.76 2.12
C SER A 93 16.45 13.10 1.01
N TRP A 94 16.94 13.13 -0.22
CA TRP A 94 16.35 12.46 -1.38
C TRP A 94 16.26 10.91 -1.24
N ALA A 95 17.04 10.30 -0.34
CA ALA A 95 17.07 8.84 -0.18
C ALA A 95 15.77 8.26 0.39
N TRP A 96 14.87 9.11 0.87
CA TRP A 96 13.57 8.78 1.41
C TRP A 96 12.54 9.82 1.01
N SER A 97 11.33 9.41 0.73
CA SER A 97 10.21 10.27 0.39
C SER A 97 9.33 10.49 1.62
N ASP A 98 9.24 11.75 2.05
CA ASP A 98 8.27 12.16 3.07
C ASP A 98 6.83 12.13 2.53
N ILE A 99 5.87 12.27 3.47
CA ILE A 99 4.44 12.21 3.18
C ILE A 99 3.82 13.59 2.90
N GLU A 100 4.62 14.64 2.81
CA GLU A 100 4.12 15.99 2.58
C GLU A 100 3.29 16.06 1.29
N ALA A 101 2.05 16.56 1.39
CA ALA A 101 1.12 16.52 0.27
C ALA A 101 1.66 17.20 -0.98
N ASP A 102 2.31 18.36 -0.84
CA ASP A 102 2.84 19.12 -1.96
C ASP A 102 4.03 18.40 -2.62
N HIS A 103 4.83 17.66 -1.83
CA HIS A 103 5.90 16.81 -2.36
C HIS A 103 5.31 15.65 -3.19
N LEU A 104 4.33 14.93 -2.64
CA LEU A 104 3.69 13.82 -3.34
C LEU A 104 2.94 14.27 -4.60
N ILE A 105 2.25 15.42 -4.56
CA ILE A 105 1.58 16.03 -5.72
C ILE A 105 2.61 16.35 -6.81
N LYS A 106 3.72 16.99 -6.47
CA LYS A 106 4.80 17.29 -7.44
C LYS A 106 5.34 16.04 -8.12
N ARG A 107 5.50 14.94 -7.37
CA ARG A 107 5.92 13.64 -7.92
C ARG A 107 4.84 13.03 -8.82
N ALA A 108 3.57 13.19 -8.46
CA ALA A 108 2.45 12.75 -9.29
C ALA A 108 2.38 13.55 -10.61
N GLU A 109 2.59 14.86 -10.57
CA GLU A 109 2.70 15.73 -11.76
C GLU A 109 3.85 15.30 -12.66
N ALA A 110 5.02 14.98 -12.06
CA ALA A 110 6.16 14.46 -12.80
C ALA A 110 5.83 13.11 -13.48
N ALA A 111 5.11 12.21 -12.82
CA ALA A 111 4.66 10.96 -13.40
C ALA A 111 3.67 11.17 -14.57
N LYS A 112 2.70 12.09 -14.41
CA LYS A 112 1.80 12.49 -15.52
C LYS A 112 2.59 13.07 -16.69
N LYS A 113 3.53 13.96 -16.44
CA LYS A 113 4.42 14.54 -17.47
C LYS A 113 5.26 13.48 -18.19
N ALA A 114 5.69 12.44 -17.48
CA ALA A 114 6.41 11.29 -18.05
C ALA A 114 5.49 10.31 -18.80
N GLY A 115 4.18 10.60 -18.89
CA GLY A 115 3.21 9.88 -19.68
C GLY A 115 2.41 8.83 -18.90
N ALA A 116 2.33 8.92 -17.57
CA ALA A 116 1.42 8.07 -16.79
C ALA A 116 -0.04 8.43 -17.08
N ASP A 117 -0.82 7.44 -17.48
CA ASP A 117 -2.28 7.59 -17.69
C ASP A 117 -2.99 7.68 -16.34
N ILE A 118 -2.54 6.90 -15.35
CA ILE A 118 -3.11 6.82 -14.00
C ILE A 118 -1.97 7.02 -13.00
N VAL A 119 -2.20 7.77 -11.93
CA VAL A 119 -1.25 7.90 -10.82
C VAL A 119 -1.90 7.49 -9.50
N ILE A 120 -1.26 6.54 -8.83
CA ILE A 120 -1.63 6.04 -7.51
C ILE A 120 -0.63 6.55 -6.49
N VAL A 121 -1.13 7.10 -5.38
CA VAL A 121 -0.31 7.50 -4.24
C VAL A 121 -0.45 6.49 -3.11
N ALA A 122 0.68 5.93 -2.67
CA ALA A 122 0.82 5.06 -1.52
C ALA A 122 1.34 5.87 -0.33
N ALA A 123 0.56 6.02 0.70
CA ALA A 123 0.88 6.84 1.86
C ALA A 123 1.06 5.97 3.11
N HIS A 124 2.29 5.89 3.63
CA HIS A 124 2.56 5.20 4.89
C HIS A 124 2.20 6.10 6.06
N SER A 125 0.96 5.99 6.54
CA SER A 125 0.32 6.90 7.47
C SER A 125 -0.82 6.22 8.21
N GLY A 126 -1.13 6.68 9.39
CA GLY A 126 -2.20 6.16 10.25
C GLY A 126 -1.72 5.98 11.68
N LEU A 127 -2.56 5.35 12.48
CA LEU A 127 -2.24 4.95 13.83
C LEU A 127 -2.30 3.43 13.92
N GLU A 128 -1.22 2.79 14.40
CA GLU A 128 -1.16 1.33 14.51
C GLU A 128 -2.32 0.78 15.35
N TYR A 129 -2.93 -0.30 14.85
CA TYR A 129 -3.99 -1.06 15.51
C TYR A 129 -5.32 -0.31 15.70
N HIS A 130 -5.53 0.79 14.99
CA HIS A 130 -6.77 1.54 14.98
C HIS A 130 -7.48 1.38 13.62
N HIS A 131 -8.77 1.06 13.68
CA HIS A 131 -9.59 0.86 12.48
C HIS A 131 -10.20 2.15 11.92
N GLU A 132 -10.06 3.27 12.63
CA GLU A 132 -10.56 4.58 12.19
C GLU A 132 -9.42 5.41 11.60
N PRO A 133 -9.64 6.10 10.48
CA PRO A 133 -8.62 6.97 9.90
C PRO A 133 -8.35 8.16 10.80
N THR A 134 -7.08 8.53 10.92
CA THR A 134 -6.68 9.73 11.64
C THR A 134 -7.06 11.00 10.87
N GLU A 135 -7.16 12.13 11.58
CA GLU A 135 -7.38 13.42 10.92
C GLU A 135 -6.26 13.78 9.93
N GLU A 136 -5.02 13.37 10.20
CA GLU A 136 -3.88 13.54 9.30
C GLU A 136 -4.10 12.78 7.99
N GLN A 137 -4.52 11.51 8.06
CA GLN A 137 -4.85 10.72 6.86
C GLN A 137 -5.99 11.39 6.06
N ILE A 138 -7.03 11.87 6.74
CA ILE A 138 -8.16 12.55 6.10
C ILE A 138 -7.70 13.83 5.39
N ARG A 139 -6.93 14.69 6.07
CA ARG A 139 -6.39 15.94 5.48
C ARG A 139 -5.47 15.65 4.30
N LEU A 140 -4.58 14.67 4.43
CA LEU A 140 -3.69 14.24 3.36
C LEU A 140 -4.48 13.76 2.14
N ALA A 141 -5.46 12.87 2.34
CA ALA A 141 -6.31 12.36 1.28
C ALA A 141 -7.09 13.47 0.58
N GLN A 142 -7.63 14.45 1.33
CA GLN A 142 -8.30 15.61 0.77
C GLN A 142 -7.38 16.44 -0.14
N ARG A 143 -6.16 16.71 0.31
CA ARG A 143 -5.16 17.47 -0.47
C ARG A 143 -4.74 16.71 -1.73
N LEU A 144 -4.41 15.43 -1.59
CA LEU A 144 -3.96 14.59 -2.71
C LEU A 144 -5.05 14.43 -3.77
N THR A 145 -6.28 14.11 -3.34
CA THR A 145 -7.40 13.89 -4.28
C THR A 145 -7.89 15.17 -4.94
N ALA A 146 -7.63 16.34 -4.38
CA ALA A 146 -7.92 17.64 -5.01
C ALA A 146 -7.00 17.90 -6.21
N SER A 147 -5.79 17.32 -6.26
CA SER A 147 -4.88 17.46 -7.39
C SER A 147 -5.35 16.64 -8.60
N PRO A 148 -5.40 17.22 -9.82
CA PRO A 148 -5.73 16.48 -11.03
C PRO A 148 -4.67 15.44 -11.41
N ALA A 149 -3.46 15.52 -10.83
CA ALA A 149 -2.38 14.57 -11.10
C ALA A 149 -2.51 13.25 -10.33
N VAL A 150 -3.35 13.18 -9.29
CA VAL A 150 -3.56 11.99 -8.47
C VAL A 150 -4.90 11.37 -8.82
N ASP A 151 -4.96 10.07 -9.09
CA ASP A 151 -6.18 9.36 -9.47
C ASP A 151 -6.71 8.45 -8.36
N MET A 152 -5.85 8.01 -7.44
CA MET A 152 -6.18 7.15 -6.31
C MET A 152 -5.19 7.35 -5.17
N VAL A 153 -5.66 7.16 -3.93
CA VAL A 153 -4.82 7.15 -2.73
C VAL A 153 -5.09 5.86 -1.95
N TYR A 154 -4.04 5.20 -1.48
CA TYR A 154 -4.18 4.20 -0.43
C TYR A 154 -3.16 4.44 0.67
N CYS A 155 -3.57 4.18 1.91
CA CYS A 155 -2.67 4.25 3.05
C CYS A 155 -2.34 2.84 3.55
N HIS A 156 -1.25 2.75 4.27
CA HIS A 156 -0.79 1.57 4.98
C HIS A 156 0.03 2.02 6.19
N HIS A 157 0.25 1.21 7.18
CA HIS A 157 0.93 1.39 8.45
C HIS A 157 0.11 0.88 9.63
N SER A 158 -1.21 1.06 9.63
CA SER A 158 -2.08 0.73 10.76
C SER A 158 -2.06 -0.75 11.17
N HIS A 159 -1.58 -1.64 10.32
CA HIS A 159 -1.60 -3.10 10.49
C HIS A 159 -3.00 -3.73 10.59
N VAL A 160 -4.04 -2.94 10.41
CA VAL A 160 -5.45 -3.36 10.39
C VAL A 160 -6.15 -2.77 9.17
N VAL A 161 -7.29 -3.34 8.81
CA VAL A 161 -8.16 -2.78 7.78
C VAL A 161 -8.80 -1.49 8.31
N GLU A 162 -8.81 -0.45 7.50
CA GLU A 162 -9.51 0.81 7.75
C GLU A 162 -10.53 1.07 6.63
N PRO A 163 -11.48 2.01 6.82
CA PRO A 163 -12.51 2.32 5.84
C PRO A 163 -11.99 2.77 4.49
N TRP A 164 -12.79 2.54 3.46
CA TRP A 164 -12.62 3.15 2.16
C TRP A 164 -13.63 4.26 1.95
N THR A 165 -13.28 5.25 1.14
CA THR A 165 -14.16 6.38 0.83
C THR A 165 -13.93 6.91 -0.59
N ARG A 166 -14.77 7.86 -1.00
CA ARG A 166 -14.55 8.68 -2.20
C ARG A 166 -14.37 10.14 -1.81
N MET A 167 -13.29 10.74 -2.25
CA MET A 167 -13.01 12.17 -2.11
C MET A 167 -12.71 12.76 -3.49
N ASN A 168 -13.34 13.86 -3.82
CA ASN A 168 -13.20 14.50 -5.13
C ASN A 168 -13.40 13.54 -6.32
N GLY A 169 -14.31 12.54 -6.16
CA GLY A 169 -14.61 11.51 -7.15
C GLY A 169 -13.58 10.36 -7.24
N LYS A 170 -12.54 10.35 -6.40
CA LYS A 170 -11.45 9.38 -6.39
C LYS A 170 -11.54 8.44 -5.20
N ILE A 171 -11.11 7.20 -5.37
CA ILE A 171 -11.05 6.22 -4.27
C ILE A 171 -9.91 6.56 -3.34
N VAL A 172 -10.21 6.49 -2.04
CA VAL A 172 -9.27 6.55 -0.93
C VAL A 172 -9.47 5.29 -0.09
N MET A 173 -8.40 4.52 0.13
CA MET A 173 -8.35 3.35 1.00
C MET A 173 -7.47 3.72 2.19
N TYR A 174 -8.02 3.91 3.38
CA TYR A 174 -7.25 4.36 4.53
C TYR A 174 -6.36 3.29 5.13
N GLY A 175 -6.74 2.01 5.03
CA GLY A 175 -5.91 0.89 5.48
C GLY A 175 -6.29 -0.41 4.78
N LEU A 176 -5.28 -1.18 4.38
CA LEU A 176 -5.46 -2.47 3.71
C LEU A 176 -5.23 -3.65 4.66
N GLY A 177 -4.83 -3.38 5.90
CA GLY A 177 -4.36 -4.42 6.82
C GLY A 177 -3.03 -5.04 6.39
N ASN A 178 -2.71 -6.16 6.96
CA ASN A 178 -1.50 -6.91 6.63
C ASN A 178 -1.74 -7.84 5.43
N LEU A 179 -0.72 -8.05 4.61
CA LEU A 179 -0.74 -9.07 3.54
C LEU A 179 -0.04 -10.35 4.01
N VAL A 180 1.22 -10.25 4.41
CA VAL A 180 2.00 -11.34 5.01
C VAL A 180 2.79 -10.75 6.16
N ALA A 181 2.20 -10.81 7.34
CA ALA A 181 2.83 -10.35 8.56
C ALA A 181 2.31 -11.18 9.72
N GLN A 182 3.08 -11.26 10.80
CA GLN A 182 2.61 -11.85 12.02
C GLN A 182 2.84 -10.86 13.16
N GLN A 183 1.76 -10.38 13.71
CA GLN A 183 1.73 -9.58 14.93
C GLN A 183 1.57 -10.47 16.17
N SER A 184 1.68 -9.88 17.35
CA SER A 184 1.35 -10.54 18.60
C SER A 184 -0.12 -10.96 18.59
N SER A 185 -0.44 -12.11 19.19
CA SER A 185 -1.81 -12.59 19.37
C SER A 185 -2.71 -11.64 20.17
N ASN A 186 -2.12 -10.64 20.83
CA ASN A 186 -2.85 -9.62 21.59
C ASN A 186 -3.26 -8.39 20.75
N MET A 187 -3.06 -8.44 19.43
CA MET A 187 -3.41 -7.36 18.49
C MET A 187 -4.53 -7.83 17.55
N PRO A 188 -5.81 -7.74 17.97
CA PRO A 188 -6.96 -8.19 17.17
C PRO A 188 -7.03 -7.49 15.81
N GLY A 189 -7.47 -8.20 14.77
CA GLY A 189 -7.61 -7.68 13.42
C GLY A 189 -6.31 -7.57 12.62
N THR A 190 -5.15 -7.83 13.23
CA THR A 190 -3.86 -7.77 12.52
C THR A 190 -3.57 -9.00 11.66
N ASP A 191 -4.35 -10.05 11.79
CA ASP A 191 -4.39 -11.22 10.91
C ASP A 191 -5.39 -11.07 9.76
N GLU A 192 -6.10 -9.93 9.69
CA GLU A 192 -7.04 -9.58 8.64
C GLU A 192 -6.44 -8.57 7.66
N GLY A 193 -6.80 -8.69 6.40
CA GLY A 193 -6.38 -7.76 5.36
C GLY A 193 -7.31 -7.77 4.16
N VAL A 194 -7.06 -6.87 3.24
CA VAL A 194 -7.81 -6.80 1.97
C VAL A 194 -6.86 -6.61 0.80
N VAL A 195 -7.22 -7.24 -0.32
CA VAL A 195 -6.66 -6.89 -1.64
C VAL A 195 -7.67 -5.98 -2.33
N GLY A 196 -7.23 -4.79 -2.72
CA GLY A 196 -8.04 -3.84 -3.47
C GLY A 196 -7.97 -4.10 -4.97
N ARG A 197 -9.12 -4.20 -5.65
CA ARG A 197 -9.22 -4.26 -7.10
C ARG A 197 -9.98 -3.05 -7.61
N VAL A 198 -9.31 -2.18 -8.38
CA VAL A 198 -9.90 -0.93 -8.87
C VAL A 198 -9.92 -0.93 -10.38
N THR A 199 -11.10 -0.66 -10.94
CA THR A 199 -11.28 -0.51 -12.38
C THR A 199 -11.30 0.97 -12.76
N PHE A 200 -10.34 1.37 -13.58
CA PHE A 200 -10.27 2.71 -14.14
C PHE A 200 -10.76 2.72 -15.59
N THR A 201 -11.44 3.80 -15.95
CA THR A 201 -11.73 4.13 -17.34
C THR A 201 -10.99 5.41 -17.71
N VAL A 202 -10.25 5.35 -18.82
CA VAL A 202 -9.55 6.52 -19.37
C VAL A 202 -10.24 6.90 -20.69
N ARG A 203 -10.84 8.09 -20.74
CA ARG A 203 -11.49 8.63 -21.94
C ARG A 203 -11.00 10.05 -22.19
N SER A 204 -10.43 10.28 -23.36
CA SER A 204 -9.91 11.61 -23.75
C SER A 204 -8.99 12.22 -22.69
N GLY A 205 -8.08 11.42 -22.13
CA GLY A 205 -7.15 11.83 -21.08
C GLY A 205 -7.76 12.04 -19.68
N LYS A 206 -9.07 11.79 -19.52
CA LYS A 206 -9.75 11.90 -18.23
C LYS A 206 -9.89 10.50 -17.60
N VAL A 207 -9.41 10.37 -16.38
CA VAL A 207 -9.49 9.14 -15.58
C VAL A 207 -10.74 9.18 -14.72
N SER A 208 -11.44 8.06 -14.64
CA SER A 208 -12.52 7.86 -13.67
C SER A 208 -12.44 6.45 -13.09
N THR A 209 -12.73 6.31 -11.80
CA THR A 209 -12.87 5.02 -11.14
C THR A 209 -14.30 4.54 -11.31
N THR A 210 -14.48 3.46 -12.09
CA THR A 210 -15.80 2.90 -12.39
C THR A 210 -16.22 1.81 -11.41
N LYS A 211 -15.26 1.10 -10.81
CA LYS A 211 -15.52 0.06 -9.82
C LYS A 211 -14.36 -0.01 -8.83
N ALA A 212 -14.68 -0.25 -7.56
CA ALA A 212 -13.70 -0.57 -6.53
C ALA A 212 -14.22 -1.79 -5.75
N GLU A 213 -13.38 -2.81 -5.64
CA GLU A 213 -13.74 -4.07 -5.00
C GLU A 213 -12.69 -4.41 -3.95
N TYR A 214 -13.14 -4.96 -2.83
CA TYR A 214 -12.24 -5.51 -1.81
C TYR A 214 -12.39 -7.04 -1.78
N ILE A 215 -11.26 -7.71 -1.62
CA ILE A 215 -11.14 -9.15 -1.51
C ILE A 215 -10.61 -9.42 -0.10
N PRO A 216 -11.45 -9.91 0.82
CA PRO A 216 -11.03 -10.22 2.18
C PRO A 216 -9.98 -11.32 2.20
N ILE A 217 -8.93 -11.13 2.98
CA ILE A 217 -7.91 -12.14 3.24
C ILE A 217 -7.70 -12.34 4.73
N LEU A 218 -7.29 -13.55 5.11
CA LEU A 218 -6.89 -13.90 6.45
C LEU A 218 -5.48 -14.46 6.43
N ILE A 219 -4.64 -14.03 7.35
CA ILE A 219 -3.26 -14.50 7.50
C ILE A 219 -3.26 -15.69 8.45
N GLY A 220 -2.72 -16.81 8.00
CA GLY A 220 -2.58 -18.01 8.82
C GLY A 220 -1.58 -17.84 9.96
N SER A 221 -1.82 -18.53 11.07
CA SER A 221 -0.90 -18.53 12.21
C SER A 221 0.30 -19.43 11.95
N LYS A 222 1.47 -19.02 12.44
CA LYS A 222 2.66 -19.90 12.47
C LYS A 222 2.45 -21.19 13.27
N ASN A 223 1.46 -21.22 14.16
CA ASN A 223 1.12 -22.39 14.95
C ASN A 223 0.44 -23.47 14.10
N ASP A 224 -0.13 -23.09 12.95
CA ASP A 224 -0.83 -23.98 12.01
C ASP A 224 0.07 -24.39 10.84
N GLY A 225 1.35 -24.03 10.88
CA GLY A 225 2.33 -24.33 9.83
C GLY A 225 2.95 -23.08 9.20
N PRO A 226 3.40 -23.14 7.94
CA PRO A 226 3.90 -21.97 7.24
C PRO A 226 2.83 -20.88 7.15
N ILE A 227 3.20 -19.63 7.42
CA ILE A 227 2.28 -18.49 7.29
C ILE A 227 1.80 -18.43 5.83
N ARG A 228 0.50 -18.41 5.65
CA ARG A 228 -0.16 -18.36 4.34
C ARG A 228 -1.26 -17.31 4.34
N ILE A 229 -1.56 -16.81 3.15
CA ILE A 229 -2.73 -15.96 2.92
C ILE A 229 -3.88 -16.89 2.54
N HIS A 230 -4.99 -16.75 3.23
CA HIS A 230 -6.25 -17.44 2.95
C HIS A 230 -7.19 -16.46 2.23
N ALA A 231 -7.62 -16.83 1.04
CA ALA A 231 -8.66 -16.09 0.31
C ALA A 231 -10.02 -16.42 0.92
N VAL A 232 -10.53 -15.55 1.76
CA VAL A 232 -11.67 -15.81 2.66
C VAL A 232 -12.88 -16.32 1.90
N ASP A 233 -13.32 -15.62 0.85
CA ASP A 233 -14.50 -16.01 0.08
C ASP A 233 -14.31 -17.38 -0.63
N THR A 234 -13.13 -17.63 -1.20
CA THR A 234 -12.81 -18.90 -1.88
C THR A 234 -12.86 -20.08 -0.89
N GLU A 235 -12.30 -19.92 0.31
CA GLU A 235 -12.28 -20.98 1.30
C GLU A 235 -13.66 -21.19 1.95
N LEU A 236 -14.44 -20.13 2.14
CA LEU A 236 -15.84 -20.24 2.58
C LEU A 236 -16.68 -21.06 1.58
N LYS A 237 -16.56 -20.78 0.29
CA LYS A 237 -17.27 -21.49 -0.78
C LYS A 237 -16.85 -22.95 -0.90
N SER A 238 -15.59 -23.27 -0.67
CA SER A 238 -15.07 -24.64 -0.76
C SER A 238 -15.20 -25.45 0.52
N GLY A 239 -15.63 -24.84 1.63
CA GLY A 239 -15.70 -25.50 2.93
C GLY A 239 -14.35 -25.79 3.58
N MET A 240 -13.26 -25.23 3.06
CA MET A 240 -11.90 -25.40 3.60
C MET A 240 -11.63 -24.43 4.77
N GLY A 241 -10.61 -24.75 5.56
CA GLY A 241 -10.15 -23.90 6.64
C GLY A 241 -11.11 -23.82 7.84
N ASN A 242 -10.82 -22.88 8.73
CA ASN A 242 -11.67 -22.62 9.89
C ASN A 242 -12.86 -21.73 9.47
N GLN A 243 -13.98 -22.35 9.12
CA GLN A 243 -15.16 -21.67 8.59
C GLN A 243 -15.72 -20.59 9.53
N ALA A 244 -15.66 -20.79 10.84
CA ALA A 244 -16.11 -19.79 11.83
C ALA A 244 -15.23 -18.55 11.81
N ARG A 245 -13.89 -18.73 11.79
CA ARG A 245 -12.93 -17.60 11.73
C ARG A 245 -13.00 -16.89 10.39
N LEU A 246 -13.09 -17.61 9.27
CA LEU A 246 -13.24 -17.03 7.95
C LEU A 246 -14.49 -16.16 7.83
N LYS A 247 -15.63 -16.65 8.35
CA LYS A 247 -16.88 -15.90 8.36
C LYS A 247 -16.81 -14.65 9.23
N SER A 248 -16.18 -14.74 10.42
CA SER A 248 -15.95 -13.57 11.27
C SER A 248 -15.08 -12.53 10.54
N ALA A 249 -13.94 -12.95 9.95
CA ALA A 249 -13.06 -12.06 9.18
C ALA A 249 -13.81 -11.38 8.04
N GLN A 250 -14.60 -12.11 7.26
CA GLN A 250 -15.40 -11.53 6.18
C GLN A 250 -16.33 -10.43 6.71
N GLN A 251 -17.04 -10.70 7.80
CA GLN A 251 -17.98 -9.73 8.39
C GLN A 251 -17.28 -8.51 8.97
N ASP A 252 -16.16 -8.70 9.67
CA ASP A 252 -15.40 -7.61 10.30
C ASP A 252 -14.77 -6.71 9.24
N ILE A 253 -14.14 -7.30 8.21
CA ILE A 253 -13.56 -6.59 7.08
C ILE A 253 -14.64 -5.83 6.30
N SER A 254 -15.75 -6.48 5.96
CA SER A 254 -16.83 -5.85 5.21
C SER A 254 -17.42 -4.64 5.96
N ARG A 255 -17.71 -4.81 7.24
CA ARG A 255 -18.19 -3.74 8.11
C ARG A 255 -17.22 -2.56 8.16
N THR A 256 -15.92 -2.83 8.31
CA THR A 256 -14.89 -1.79 8.39
C THR A 256 -14.73 -1.07 7.07
N VAL A 257 -14.53 -1.79 5.97
CA VAL A 257 -14.34 -1.18 4.63
C VAL A 257 -15.48 -0.26 4.25
N THR A 258 -16.73 -0.64 4.58
CA THR A 258 -17.95 0.10 4.19
C THR A 258 -18.45 1.08 5.24
N SER A 259 -17.80 1.23 6.38
CA SER A 259 -18.29 2.02 7.54
C SER A 259 -18.53 3.50 7.24
N LEU A 260 -17.85 4.07 6.24
CA LEU A 260 -18.06 5.45 5.80
C LEU A 260 -19.14 5.60 4.72
N GLY A 261 -19.91 4.55 4.43
CA GLY A 261 -21.06 4.62 3.51
C GLY A 261 -20.65 4.93 2.06
N VAL A 262 -19.54 4.37 1.58
CA VAL A 262 -19.01 4.68 0.26
C VAL A 262 -19.78 3.96 -0.86
N ASP A 263 -20.27 4.71 -1.84
CA ASP A 263 -20.93 4.16 -3.02
C ASP A 263 -19.92 3.51 -3.99
N GLY A 264 -20.32 2.37 -4.58
CA GLY A 264 -19.55 1.68 -5.61
C GLY A 264 -18.31 0.96 -5.09
N VAL A 265 -18.24 0.68 -3.80
CA VAL A 265 -17.30 -0.26 -3.18
C VAL A 265 -18.04 -1.53 -2.80
N THR A 266 -17.59 -2.66 -3.30
CA THR A 266 -18.25 -3.96 -3.11
C THR A 266 -17.23 -5.05 -2.81
N GLU A 267 -17.66 -6.10 -2.12
CA GLU A 267 -16.90 -7.35 -2.06
C GLU A 267 -16.85 -7.99 -3.46
N ALA A 268 -15.72 -8.60 -3.81
CA ALA A 268 -15.44 -9.15 -5.14
C ALA A 268 -16.01 -10.55 -5.36
#